data_69bf3dde29e17f142fdb759ff71aa58d
#
_entry.id   69bf3dde29e17f142fdb759ff71aa58d
#
_cell.length_a   1.000
_cell.length_b   1.000
_cell.length_c   1.000
_cell.angle_alpha   90.00
_cell.angle_beta   90.00
_cell.angle_gamma   90.00
#
_symmetry.space_group_name_H-M   'P 1'
#
loop_
_entity.id
_entity.type
_entity.pdbx_description
1 polymer ?
#
loop_
_entity_poly.entity_id
_entity_poly.type
_entity_poly.pdbx_seq_one_letter_code
_entity_poly.pdbx_strand_id
1 'polypeptide(L)'
;MYKISCIHPTCRPSLARKTREKWMAYAKHPEEIEYITYFDSFDQKELKKKIWKEKNNVEVYSKYSFGIVKKCNAAAKLATSNCIIVATDDTIPEIDWDEKVIESADWNSEVVLNTSDGTEKFDKRAYMVKTVILSRKRYKKLGYILHPNFKHVYCDNFHTWISHKDDVVIKRKDIMFEHLHPSIGKSKIDQFYLNASTQEEYDYGLKVFQNLIKENFNKFEEKKLFKKYLDESDPHKKYILAYVLLSAGVDEAKLINNSQVSAKI
;
A
#
# COMPACT_ATOMS: atom_id res chain seq x y z
N MET A 1 -16.79 -9.58 16.05
CA MET A 1 -15.69 -9.90 15.08
C MET A 1 -15.26 -8.59 14.48
N TYR A 2 -13.95 -8.31 14.43
CA TYR A 2 -13.45 -7.04 13.84
C TYR A 2 -13.72 -7.01 12.34
N LYS A 3 -14.09 -5.83 11.83
CA LYS A 3 -14.28 -5.58 10.39
C LYS A 3 -12.98 -5.17 9.70
N ILE A 4 -12.10 -4.46 10.42
CA ILE A 4 -10.83 -3.93 9.94
C ILE A 4 -9.69 -4.38 10.84
N SER A 5 -8.57 -4.78 10.24
CA SER A 5 -7.27 -4.95 10.90
C SER A 5 -6.32 -3.84 10.45
N CYS A 6 -6.04 -2.86 11.31
CA CYS A 6 -4.99 -1.88 11.10
C CYS A 6 -3.66 -2.46 11.54
N ILE A 7 -2.70 -2.62 10.64
CA ILE A 7 -1.33 -3.02 10.97
C ILE A 7 -0.42 -1.80 10.89
N HIS A 8 0.32 -1.52 11.97
CA HIS A 8 1.17 -0.35 12.11
C HIS A 8 2.62 -0.73 12.42
N PRO A 9 3.46 -0.92 11.39
CA PRO A 9 4.88 -1.16 11.59
C PRO A 9 5.59 0.16 11.95
N THR A 10 6.33 0.18 13.06
CA THR A 10 7.01 1.39 13.50
C THR A 10 8.34 1.11 14.19
N CYS A 11 9.21 2.12 14.20
CA CYS A 11 10.37 2.23 15.08
C CYS A 11 10.30 3.48 15.99
N ARG A 12 9.12 4.16 16.01
CA ARG A 12 8.88 5.42 16.71
C ARG A 12 7.71 5.28 17.69
N PRO A 13 7.89 4.62 18.86
CA PRO A 13 6.77 4.25 19.74
C PRO A 13 5.87 5.41 20.15
N SER A 14 6.45 6.56 20.49
CA SER A 14 5.66 7.74 20.91
C SER A 14 4.81 8.31 19.79
N LEU A 15 5.34 8.32 18.54
CA LEU A 15 4.61 8.80 17.38
C LEU A 15 3.52 7.81 16.97
N ALA A 16 3.81 6.52 16.97
CA ALA A 16 2.85 5.47 16.67
C ALA A 16 1.61 5.51 17.58
N ARG A 17 1.81 5.76 18.89
CA ARG A 17 0.69 5.91 19.83
C ARG A 17 -0.20 7.10 19.48
N LYS A 18 0.40 8.28 19.20
CA LYS A 18 -0.34 9.47 18.76
C LYS A 18 -1.10 9.24 17.45
N THR A 19 -0.47 8.54 16.50
CA THR A 19 -1.11 8.18 15.23
C THR A 19 -2.29 7.25 15.49
N ARG A 20 -2.11 6.20 16.30
CA ARG A 20 -3.20 5.30 16.67
C ARG A 20 -4.36 6.05 17.35
N GLU A 21 -4.06 6.94 18.32
CA GLU A 21 -5.10 7.75 18.97
C GLU A 21 -5.96 8.51 17.95
N LYS A 22 -5.32 9.11 16.93
CA LYS A 22 -6.05 9.80 15.84
C LYS A 22 -6.85 8.84 14.98
N TRP A 23 -6.26 7.71 14.58
CA TRP A 23 -6.95 6.71 13.77
C TRP A 23 -8.21 6.19 14.45
N MET A 24 -8.13 5.92 15.76
CA MET A 24 -9.26 5.45 16.55
C MET A 24 -10.28 6.55 16.84
N ALA A 25 -9.82 7.80 17.08
CA ALA A 25 -10.70 8.93 17.34
C ALA A 25 -11.48 9.40 16.09
N TYR A 26 -10.93 9.15 14.89
CA TYR A 26 -11.56 9.51 13.62
C TYR A 26 -12.39 8.38 13.02
N ALA A 27 -12.35 7.20 13.62
CA ALA A 27 -13.21 6.09 13.24
C ALA A 27 -14.62 6.29 13.80
N LYS A 28 -15.64 5.90 13.02
CA LYS A 28 -17.04 5.88 13.44
C LYS A 28 -17.33 4.70 14.38
N HIS A 29 -16.68 3.56 14.14
CA HIS A 29 -16.86 2.30 14.87
C HIS A 29 -15.52 1.76 15.37
N PRO A 30 -14.81 2.47 16.28
CA PRO A 30 -13.49 2.06 16.74
C PRO A 30 -13.47 0.66 17.42
N GLU A 31 -14.60 0.21 17.97
CA GLU A 31 -14.76 -1.12 18.56
C GLU A 31 -14.72 -2.25 17.53
N GLU A 32 -14.96 -1.97 16.27
CA GLU A 32 -14.91 -2.93 15.15
C GLU A 32 -13.52 -2.99 14.48
N ILE A 33 -12.54 -2.25 15.00
CA ILE A 33 -11.17 -2.19 14.48
C ILE A 33 -10.25 -2.91 15.45
N GLU A 34 -9.47 -3.89 14.98
CA GLU A 34 -8.28 -4.33 15.69
C GLU A 34 -7.07 -3.53 15.22
N TYR A 35 -6.26 -3.04 16.15
CA TYR A 35 -5.08 -2.25 15.84
C TYR A 35 -3.83 -2.98 16.32
N ILE A 36 -2.98 -3.38 15.36
CA ILE A 36 -1.80 -4.20 15.59
C ILE A 36 -0.55 -3.35 15.36
N THR A 37 0.09 -2.92 16.43
CA THR A 37 1.35 -2.16 16.36
C THR A 37 2.53 -3.12 16.45
N TYR A 38 3.41 -3.07 15.46
CA TYR A 38 4.62 -3.89 15.42
C TYR A 38 5.85 -3.01 15.60
N PHE A 39 6.46 -3.07 16.78
CA PHE A 39 7.61 -2.26 17.18
C PHE A 39 8.93 -2.91 16.80
N ASP A 40 9.89 -2.07 16.44
CA ASP A 40 11.28 -2.45 16.26
C ASP A 40 12.04 -2.44 17.59
N SER A 41 13.16 -3.17 17.65
CA SER A 41 13.96 -3.34 18.86
C SER A 41 14.77 -2.11 19.30
N PHE A 42 14.78 -1.04 18.53
CA PHE A 42 15.68 0.10 18.72
C PHE A 42 15.48 0.86 20.04
N ASP A 43 14.32 0.77 20.66
CA ASP A 43 14.07 1.47 21.92
C ASP A 43 13.38 0.61 22.96
N GLN A 44 14.08 -0.45 23.40
CA GLN A 44 13.60 -1.34 24.46
C GLN A 44 13.30 -0.62 25.80
N LYS A 45 13.95 0.54 26.08
CA LYS A 45 13.70 1.30 27.32
C LYS A 45 12.34 1.98 27.29
N GLU A 46 11.93 2.51 26.14
CA GLU A 46 10.61 3.12 25.95
C GLU A 46 9.51 2.06 25.90
N LEU A 47 9.76 0.93 25.23
CA LEU A 47 8.83 -0.18 25.06
C LEU A 47 8.45 -0.87 26.37
N LYS A 48 9.39 -0.97 27.34
CA LYS A 48 9.12 -1.58 28.66
C LYS A 48 8.19 -0.76 29.54
N LYS A 49 7.95 0.51 29.25
CA LYS A 49 7.26 1.44 30.17
C LYS A 49 5.75 1.55 29.98
N LYS A 50 5.15 1.13 28.86
CA LYS A 50 3.70 1.18 28.64
C LYS A 50 3.20 0.01 27.81
N ILE A 51 2.46 -0.89 28.45
CA ILE A 51 1.63 -1.90 27.78
C ILE A 51 0.26 -1.26 27.59
N TRP A 52 -0.19 -1.11 26.36
CA TRP A 52 -1.56 -0.76 26.03
C TRP A 52 -2.45 -1.98 26.25
N LYS A 53 -3.41 -1.87 27.18
CA LYS A 53 -4.36 -2.95 27.50
C LYS A 53 -5.77 -2.58 27.03
N GLU A 54 -5.93 -2.30 25.77
CA GLU A 54 -7.26 -2.15 25.18
C GLU A 54 -7.67 -3.44 24.47
N LYS A 55 -8.95 -3.78 24.55
CA LYS A 55 -9.49 -5.04 24.04
C LYS A 55 -9.14 -5.34 22.57
N ASN A 56 -9.04 -4.32 21.75
CA ASN A 56 -8.79 -4.38 20.31
C ASN A 56 -7.36 -3.94 19.93
N ASN A 57 -6.46 -3.76 20.89
CA ASN A 57 -5.07 -3.37 20.67
C ASN A 57 -4.13 -4.54 20.89
N VAL A 58 -3.28 -4.81 19.90
CA VAL A 58 -2.22 -5.81 19.95
C VAL A 58 -0.88 -5.11 19.74
N GLU A 59 0.00 -5.15 20.72
CA GLU A 59 1.36 -4.65 20.61
C GLU A 59 2.35 -5.80 20.49
N VAL A 60 3.21 -5.77 19.50
CA VAL A 60 4.23 -6.80 19.24
C VAL A 60 5.59 -6.16 19.21
N TYR A 61 6.52 -6.74 19.95
CA TYR A 61 7.89 -6.25 20.07
C TYR A 61 8.85 -7.24 19.41
N SER A 62 9.57 -6.78 18.40
CA SER A 62 10.60 -7.58 17.74
C SER A 62 11.91 -7.56 18.53
N LYS A 63 12.60 -8.70 18.59
CA LYS A 63 13.98 -8.77 19.10
C LYS A 63 15.02 -8.19 18.13
N TYR A 64 14.63 -7.96 16.87
CA TYR A 64 15.52 -7.55 15.78
C TYR A 64 14.96 -6.32 15.09
N SER A 65 15.87 -5.48 14.58
CA SER A 65 15.51 -4.42 13.66
C SER A 65 15.18 -5.04 12.29
N PHE A 66 13.94 -4.84 11.84
CA PHE A 66 13.50 -5.22 10.51
C PHE A 66 13.11 -3.98 9.71
N GLY A 67 13.38 -3.99 8.41
CA GLY A 67 12.82 -3.00 7.50
C GLY A 67 11.28 -3.04 7.51
N ILE A 68 10.66 -1.96 7.03
CA ILE A 68 9.19 -1.77 7.02
C ILE A 68 8.44 -2.98 6.42
N VAL A 69 8.95 -3.52 5.31
CA VAL A 69 8.32 -4.65 4.59
C VAL A 69 8.20 -5.89 5.47
N LYS A 70 9.27 -6.25 6.18
CA LYS A 70 9.24 -7.42 7.07
C LYS A 70 8.30 -7.21 8.25
N LYS A 71 8.24 -6.00 8.81
CA LYS A 71 7.31 -5.65 9.91
C LYS A 71 5.85 -5.69 9.45
N CYS A 72 5.52 -5.12 8.29
CA CYS A 72 4.19 -5.23 7.69
C CYS A 72 3.75 -6.69 7.54
N ASN A 73 4.61 -7.51 6.95
CA ASN A 73 4.30 -8.92 6.71
C ASN A 73 4.19 -9.72 8.02
N ALA A 74 4.97 -9.38 9.05
CA ALA A 74 4.87 -10.01 10.37
C ALA A 74 3.56 -9.60 11.10
N ALA A 75 3.19 -8.33 11.08
CA ALA A 75 1.96 -7.83 11.66
C ALA A 75 0.72 -8.41 10.96
N ALA A 76 0.76 -8.55 9.63
CA ALA A 76 -0.35 -9.09 8.84
C ALA A 76 -0.72 -10.55 9.20
N LYS A 77 0.24 -11.33 9.70
CA LYS A 77 -0.03 -12.70 10.17
C LYS A 77 -0.95 -12.73 11.40
N LEU A 78 -1.00 -11.65 12.16
CA LEU A 78 -1.82 -11.51 13.36
C LEU A 78 -3.20 -10.91 13.05
N ALA A 79 -3.34 -10.25 11.90
CA ALA A 79 -4.61 -9.67 11.48
C ALA A 79 -5.71 -10.72 11.37
N THR A 80 -6.93 -10.44 11.88
CA THR A 80 -8.06 -11.38 11.90
C THR A 80 -9.21 -10.99 10.98
N SER A 81 -9.32 -9.71 10.61
CA SER A 81 -10.41 -9.18 9.78
C SER A 81 -10.23 -9.48 8.29
N ASN A 82 -11.32 -9.33 7.52
CA ASN A 82 -11.28 -9.48 6.07
C ASN A 82 -10.69 -8.25 5.35
N CYS A 83 -10.70 -7.09 5.97
CA CYS A 83 -10.04 -5.87 5.49
C CYS A 83 -8.76 -5.63 6.28
N ILE A 84 -7.62 -5.48 5.61
CA ILE A 84 -6.31 -5.19 6.21
C ILE A 84 -5.82 -3.86 5.69
N ILE A 85 -5.44 -2.96 6.60
CA ILE A 85 -4.91 -1.63 6.30
C ILE A 85 -3.52 -1.47 6.90
N VAL A 86 -2.58 -0.92 6.15
CA VAL A 86 -1.27 -0.52 6.67
C VAL A 86 -1.34 0.95 7.11
N ALA A 87 -1.27 1.17 8.41
CA ALA A 87 -1.07 2.50 8.99
C ALA A 87 0.43 2.81 9.07
N THR A 88 0.80 4.07 8.92
CA THR A 88 2.17 4.56 9.13
C THR A 88 2.18 5.72 10.11
N ASP A 89 3.35 6.03 10.68
CA ASP A 89 3.51 7.08 11.70
C ASP A 89 3.06 8.47 11.21
N ASP A 90 3.04 8.69 9.92
CA ASP A 90 2.80 9.96 9.21
C ASP A 90 1.53 9.96 8.34
N THR A 91 0.66 8.96 8.52
CA THR A 91 -0.61 8.89 7.80
C THR A 91 -1.79 9.16 8.74
N ILE A 92 -2.64 10.12 8.39
CA ILE A 92 -3.83 10.51 9.16
C ILE A 92 -5.08 10.24 8.31
N PRO A 93 -6.01 9.39 8.76
CA PRO A 93 -7.27 9.19 8.05
C PRO A 93 -8.20 10.39 8.22
N GLU A 94 -9.17 10.51 7.33
CA GLU A 94 -10.30 11.44 7.52
C GLU A 94 -11.32 10.91 8.56
N ILE A 95 -12.28 11.74 8.94
CA ILE A 95 -13.38 11.34 9.83
C ILE A 95 -14.26 10.28 9.15
N ASP A 96 -14.73 9.30 9.93
CA ASP A 96 -15.56 8.17 9.50
C ASP A 96 -14.92 7.29 8.40
N TRP A 97 -13.59 7.26 8.37
CA TRP A 97 -12.81 6.53 7.39
C TRP A 97 -13.11 5.02 7.33
N ASP A 98 -13.38 4.43 8.47
CA ASP A 98 -13.65 2.99 8.64
C ASP A 98 -14.96 2.58 7.96
N GLU A 99 -16.02 3.35 8.12
CA GLU A 99 -17.30 3.13 7.44
C GLU A 99 -17.13 3.21 5.92
N LYS A 100 -16.50 4.29 5.43
CA LYS A 100 -16.23 4.51 4.00
C LYS A 100 -15.41 3.37 3.39
N VAL A 101 -14.41 2.88 4.12
CA VAL A 101 -13.58 1.74 3.68
C VAL A 101 -14.43 0.47 3.62
N ILE A 102 -15.19 0.14 4.66
CA ILE A 102 -16.00 -1.08 4.70
C ILE A 102 -17.05 -1.10 3.59
N GLU A 103 -17.70 0.03 3.33
CA GLU A 103 -18.70 0.15 2.27
C GLU A 103 -18.12 0.12 0.84
N SER A 104 -16.80 0.27 0.71
CA SER A 104 -16.12 0.36 -0.61
C SER A 104 -16.15 -0.91 -1.41
N ALA A 105 -16.26 -2.09 -0.79
CA ALA A 105 -16.03 -3.35 -1.46
C ALA A 105 -16.64 -4.57 -0.76
N ASP A 106 -16.81 -5.65 -1.52
CA ASP A 106 -16.97 -6.99 -0.95
C ASP A 106 -15.62 -7.53 -0.47
N TRP A 107 -15.38 -7.46 0.82
CA TRP A 107 -14.13 -7.88 1.46
C TRP A 107 -13.90 -9.41 1.48
N ASN A 108 -14.87 -10.20 0.99
CA ASN A 108 -14.70 -11.63 0.73
C ASN A 108 -14.11 -11.91 -0.66
N SER A 109 -14.00 -10.88 -1.49
CA SER A 109 -13.37 -10.92 -2.82
C SER A 109 -11.91 -10.48 -2.78
N GLU A 110 -11.16 -10.66 -3.88
CA GLU A 110 -9.82 -10.08 -4.01
C GLU A 110 -9.96 -8.58 -4.32
N VAL A 111 -9.57 -7.74 -3.37
CA VAL A 111 -9.70 -6.28 -3.47
C VAL A 111 -8.43 -5.59 -2.97
N VAL A 112 -8.08 -4.50 -3.65
CA VAL A 112 -7.13 -3.48 -3.20
C VAL A 112 -7.80 -2.11 -3.40
N LEU A 113 -7.82 -1.24 -2.39
CA LEU A 113 -8.33 0.11 -2.55
C LEU A 113 -7.22 1.07 -2.95
N ASN A 114 -7.50 1.93 -3.91
CA ASN A 114 -6.67 3.07 -4.27
C ASN A 114 -7.32 4.38 -3.76
N THR A 115 -6.95 4.79 -2.57
CA THR A 115 -7.44 5.97 -1.86
C THR A 115 -6.59 7.21 -2.14
N SER A 116 -7.04 8.41 -1.72
CA SER A 116 -6.24 9.62 -1.74
C SER A 116 -5.26 9.66 -0.56
N ASP A 117 -4.06 10.20 -0.80
CA ASP A 117 -3.08 10.52 0.24
C ASP A 117 -2.86 12.05 0.40
N GLY A 118 -3.64 12.84 -0.33
CA GLY A 118 -3.56 14.30 -0.34
C GLY A 118 -2.37 14.87 -1.11
N THR A 119 -1.59 14.05 -1.81
CA THR A 119 -0.43 14.49 -2.59
C THR A 119 -0.72 14.62 -4.09
N GLU A 120 -1.94 14.35 -4.55
CA GLU A 120 -2.32 14.32 -5.96
C GLU A 120 -2.07 15.63 -6.70
N LYS A 121 -2.05 16.77 -6.00
CA LYS A 121 -1.69 18.08 -6.58
C LYS A 121 -0.22 18.16 -6.99
N PHE A 122 0.64 17.38 -6.33
CA PHE A 122 2.09 17.39 -6.53
C PHE A 122 2.57 16.15 -7.29
N ASP A 123 1.85 15.04 -7.16
CA ASP A 123 2.17 13.75 -7.76
C ASP A 123 1.04 13.30 -8.69
N LYS A 124 1.27 13.40 -10.00
CA LYS A 124 0.29 13.02 -11.02
C LYS A 124 0.05 11.51 -11.13
N ARG A 125 0.73 10.69 -10.34
CA ARG A 125 0.58 9.22 -10.34
C ARG A 125 -0.69 8.77 -9.60
N ALA A 126 -1.85 9.26 -10.04
CA ALA A 126 -3.14 8.93 -9.42
C ALA A 126 -3.47 7.41 -9.41
N TYR A 127 -2.78 6.63 -10.24
CA TYR A 127 -2.88 5.18 -10.27
C TYR A 127 -2.17 4.47 -9.09
N MET A 128 -1.22 5.16 -8.44
CA MET A 128 -0.46 4.58 -7.33
C MET A 128 -1.34 4.28 -6.12
N VAL A 129 -1.20 3.06 -5.60
CA VAL A 129 -1.77 2.63 -4.33
C VAL A 129 -0.75 3.00 -3.23
N LYS A 130 -0.93 4.16 -2.64
CA LYS A 130 0.02 4.71 -1.65
C LYS A 130 -0.29 4.23 -0.22
N THR A 131 -1.57 4.18 0.15
CA THR A 131 -2.01 3.52 1.39
C THR A 131 -2.41 2.10 1.06
N VAL A 132 -1.73 1.13 1.63
CA VAL A 132 -2.00 -0.29 1.35
C VAL A 132 -3.24 -0.73 2.11
N ILE A 133 -4.33 -0.95 1.38
CA ILE A 133 -5.62 -1.44 1.88
C ILE A 133 -6.03 -2.61 0.99
N LEU A 134 -6.10 -3.81 1.56
CA LEU A 134 -6.43 -5.01 0.78
C LEU A 134 -7.27 -6.02 1.55
N SER A 135 -7.97 -6.87 0.80
CA SER A 135 -8.71 -7.97 1.40
C SER A 135 -7.78 -9.08 1.90
N ARG A 136 -8.24 -9.80 2.95
CA ARG A 136 -7.56 -11.02 3.42
C ARG A 136 -7.44 -12.07 2.32
N LYS A 137 -8.40 -12.15 1.41
CA LYS A 137 -8.35 -13.07 0.27
C LYS A 137 -7.17 -12.72 -0.64
N ARG A 138 -6.96 -11.42 -0.92
CA ARG A 138 -5.80 -10.93 -1.68
C ARG A 138 -4.49 -11.22 -0.93
N TYR A 139 -4.43 -10.92 0.37
CA TYR A 139 -3.27 -11.25 1.21
C TYR A 139 -2.91 -12.75 1.17
N LYS A 140 -3.92 -13.63 1.33
CA LYS A 140 -3.69 -15.08 1.28
C LYS A 140 -3.19 -15.55 -0.08
N LYS A 141 -3.68 -14.98 -1.17
CA LYS A 141 -3.24 -15.32 -2.53
C LYS A 141 -1.79 -14.91 -2.79
N LEU A 142 -1.41 -13.71 -2.36
CA LEU A 142 -0.04 -13.22 -2.50
C LEU A 142 0.94 -13.85 -1.51
N GLY A 143 0.46 -14.20 -0.30
CA GLY A 143 1.29 -14.66 0.82
C GLY A 143 2.03 -13.54 1.57
N TYR A 144 1.80 -12.27 1.18
CA TYR A 144 2.44 -11.09 1.77
C TYR A 144 1.56 -9.84 1.60
N ILE A 145 1.81 -8.81 2.42
CA ILE A 145 1.27 -7.45 2.23
C ILE A 145 2.16 -6.68 1.24
N LEU A 146 3.46 -6.67 1.50
CA LEU A 146 4.48 -6.10 0.63
C LEU A 146 5.50 -7.19 0.29
N HIS A 147 5.93 -7.26 -0.96
CA HIS A 147 6.78 -8.37 -1.43
C HIS A 147 8.09 -8.44 -0.64
N PRO A 148 8.45 -9.61 -0.07
CA PRO A 148 9.52 -9.75 0.94
C PRO A 148 10.93 -9.44 0.43
N ASN A 149 11.15 -9.41 -0.88
CA ASN A 149 12.44 -9.05 -1.48
C ASN A 149 12.77 -7.55 -1.36
N PHE A 150 11.77 -6.67 -1.10
CA PHE A 150 12.04 -5.27 -0.85
C PHE A 150 12.46 -5.03 0.60
N LYS A 151 13.27 -4.00 0.80
CA LYS A 151 13.59 -3.46 2.12
C LYS A 151 12.63 -2.32 2.49
N HIS A 152 12.46 -1.34 1.58
CA HIS A 152 11.64 -0.16 1.75
C HIS A 152 11.11 0.36 0.40
N VAL A 153 11.94 1.11 -0.35
CA VAL A 153 11.52 1.78 -1.60
C VAL A 153 11.14 0.80 -2.71
N TYR A 154 10.25 1.21 -3.61
CA TYR A 154 9.63 0.42 -4.68
C TYR A 154 8.69 -0.71 -4.26
N CYS A 155 8.51 -0.98 -2.96
CA CYS A 155 7.56 -2.00 -2.52
C CYS A 155 6.10 -1.62 -2.85
N ASP A 156 5.76 -0.34 -2.74
CA ASP A 156 4.47 0.25 -3.13
C ASP A 156 4.29 0.26 -4.66
N ASN A 157 5.35 0.54 -5.43
CA ASN A 157 5.34 0.44 -6.88
C ASN A 157 4.98 -0.99 -7.34
N PHE A 158 5.63 -2.00 -6.75
CA PHE A 158 5.32 -3.39 -7.09
C PHE A 158 3.93 -3.81 -6.62
N HIS A 159 3.53 -3.41 -5.42
CA HIS A 159 2.17 -3.65 -4.93
C HIS A 159 1.11 -3.04 -5.86
N THR A 160 1.36 -1.82 -6.33
CA THR A 160 0.50 -1.13 -7.31
C THR A 160 0.46 -1.90 -8.62
N TRP A 161 1.62 -2.21 -9.19
CA TRP A 161 1.74 -2.89 -10.48
C TRP A 161 1.03 -4.24 -10.50
N ILE A 162 1.30 -5.11 -9.52
CA ILE A 162 0.70 -6.44 -9.45
C ILE A 162 -0.81 -6.40 -9.22
N SER A 163 -1.29 -5.38 -8.49
CA SER A 163 -2.72 -5.21 -8.22
C SER A 163 -3.48 -4.74 -9.46
N HIS A 164 -2.92 -3.83 -10.24
CA HIS A 164 -3.49 -3.43 -11.52
C HIS A 164 -3.39 -4.53 -12.59
N LYS A 165 -2.26 -5.25 -12.64
CA LYS A 165 -2.10 -6.42 -13.53
C LYS A 165 -3.19 -7.46 -13.29
N ASP A 166 -3.51 -7.72 -12.02
CA ASP A 166 -4.53 -8.70 -11.62
C ASP A 166 -5.96 -8.15 -11.63
N ASP A 167 -6.15 -6.86 -11.97
CA ASP A 167 -7.45 -6.18 -12.08
C ASP A 167 -8.29 -6.22 -10.78
N VAL A 168 -7.63 -6.02 -9.64
CA VAL A 168 -8.27 -6.08 -8.30
C VAL A 168 -8.36 -4.72 -7.62
N VAL A 169 -8.00 -3.64 -8.31
CA VAL A 169 -7.96 -2.28 -7.74
C VAL A 169 -9.30 -1.59 -7.88
N ILE A 170 -9.86 -1.14 -6.77
CA ILE A 170 -11.03 -0.26 -6.72
C ILE A 170 -10.55 1.16 -6.41
N LYS A 171 -10.90 2.11 -7.29
CA LYS A 171 -10.57 3.52 -7.11
C LYS A 171 -11.54 4.17 -6.14
N ARG A 172 -11.03 4.70 -5.03
CA ARG A 172 -11.76 5.43 -3.99
C ARG A 172 -10.98 6.68 -3.55
N LYS A 173 -10.69 7.56 -4.52
CA LYS A 173 -10.00 8.84 -4.27
C LYS A 173 -10.83 9.85 -3.45
N ASP A 174 -12.08 9.53 -3.21
CA ASP A 174 -12.98 10.20 -2.29
C ASP A 174 -12.66 9.89 -0.81
N ILE A 175 -11.90 8.82 -0.51
CA ILE A 175 -11.44 8.47 0.83
C ILE A 175 -10.02 8.97 1.03
N MET A 176 -9.79 9.77 2.09
CA MET A 176 -8.52 10.42 2.37
C MET A 176 -7.76 9.74 3.52
N PHE A 177 -6.50 9.38 3.24
CA PHE A 177 -5.49 9.04 4.24
C PHE A 177 -4.32 10.00 4.06
N GLU A 178 -4.41 11.18 4.69
CA GLU A 178 -3.44 12.26 4.49
C GLU A 178 -2.03 11.83 4.89
N HIS A 179 -1.09 11.88 3.93
CA HIS A 179 0.32 11.58 4.17
C HIS A 179 1.09 12.86 4.51
N LEU A 180 1.58 12.94 5.74
CA LEU A 180 2.36 14.07 6.24
C LEU A 180 3.82 13.97 5.76
N HIS A 181 4.02 13.96 4.44
CA HIS A 181 5.33 13.70 3.84
C HIS A 181 6.26 14.92 3.89
N PRO A 182 7.56 14.74 4.22
CA PRO A 182 8.54 15.84 4.27
C PRO A 182 8.72 16.56 2.94
N SER A 183 8.67 15.85 1.80
CA SER A 183 8.89 16.46 0.46
C SER A 183 7.84 17.49 0.07
N ILE A 184 6.68 17.52 0.73
CA ILE A 184 5.61 18.50 0.53
C ILE A 184 5.48 19.46 1.73
N GLY A 185 6.48 19.51 2.60
CA GLY A 185 6.56 20.43 3.73
C GLY A 185 5.61 20.13 4.90
N LYS A 186 4.96 18.96 4.94
CA LYS A 186 3.99 18.61 6.00
C LYS A 186 4.63 17.98 7.24
N SER A 187 5.89 17.57 7.17
CA SER A 187 6.67 17.10 8.32
C SER A 187 8.14 17.45 8.18
N LYS A 188 8.89 17.28 9.28
CA LYS A 188 10.35 17.49 9.26
C LYS A 188 11.06 16.25 8.71
N ILE A 189 12.14 16.47 7.97
CA ILE A 189 13.08 15.41 7.57
C ILE A 189 13.80 14.94 8.84
N ASP A 190 13.74 13.65 9.13
CA ASP A 190 14.47 13.03 10.21
C ASP A 190 15.50 12.01 9.70
N GLN A 191 16.33 11.47 10.61
CA GLN A 191 17.38 10.52 10.26
C GLN A 191 16.83 9.21 9.67
N PHE A 192 15.62 8.78 10.08
CA PHE A 192 15.00 7.58 9.53
C PHE A 192 14.63 7.78 8.06
N TYR A 193 14.08 8.94 7.72
CA TYR A 193 13.78 9.31 6.34
C TYR A 193 15.04 9.35 5.47
N LEU A 194 16.13 9.99 5.96
CA LEU A 194 17.39 10.07 5.25
C LEU A 194 18.01 8.68 5.01
N ASN A 195 18.00 7.82 6.02
CA ASN A 195 18.54 6.47 5.91
C ASN A 195 17.74 5.57 4.95
N ALA A 196 16.43 5.78 4.85
CA ALA A 196 15.55 5.00 3.97
C ALA A 196 15.55 5.50 2.52
N SER A 197 16.06 6.70 2.25
CA SER A 197 16.00 7.40 0.95
C SER A 197 17.38 7.60 0.32
N THR A 198 18.31 6.68 0.56
CA THR A 198 19.64 6.71 -0.07
C THR A 198 19.59 6.23 -1.53
N GLN A 199 20.54 6.68 -2.36
CA GLN A 199 20.64 6.22 -3.74
C GLN A 199 20.78 4.69 -3.82
N GLU A 200 21.55 4.09 -2.91
CA GLU A 200 21.73 2.63 -2.83
C GLU A 200 20.39 1.88 -2.59
N GLU A 201 19.54 2.40 -1.70
CA GLU A 201 18.20 1.82 -1.45
C GLU A 201 17.29 1.97 -2.67
N TYR A 202 17.38 3.10 -3.41
CA TYR A 202 16.64 3.28 -4.66
C TYR A 202 17.12 2.31 -5.75
N ASP A 203 18.42 2.16 -5.96
CA ASP A 203 19.00 1.27 -6.96
C ASP A 203 18.67 -0.20 -6.66
N TYR A 204 18.77 -0.60 -5.39
CA TYR A 204 18.36 -1.91 -4.94
C TYR A 204 16.88 -2.17 -5.20
N GLY A 205 16.01 -1.26 -4.76
CA GLY A 205 14.57 -1.38 -4.92
C GLY A 205 14.14 -1.45 -6.39
N LEU A 206 14.74 -0.61 -7.26
CA LEU A 206 14.50 -0.64 -8.70
C LEU A 206 14.86 -1.98 -9.32
N LYS A 207 16.04 -2.52 -8.98
CA LYS A 207 16.49 -3.83 -9.47
C LYS A 207 15.53 -4.95 -9.05
N VAL A 208 15.09 -4.96 -7.78
CA VAL A 208 14.11 -5.92 -7.29
C VAL A 208 12.79 -5.77 -8.04
N PHE A 209 12.30 -4.56 -8.23
CA PHE A 209 11.07 -4.26 -8.97
C PHE A 209 11.12 -4.81 -10.40
N GLN A 210 12.20 -4.51 -11.15
CA GLN A 210 12.37 -4.99 -12.52
C GLN A 210 12.43 -6.52 -12.62
N ASN A 211 13.12 -7.18 -11.70
CA ASN A 211 13.19 -8.64 -11.67
C ASN A 211 11.82 -9.28 -11.41
N LEU A 212 11.11 -8.77 -10.41
CA LEU A 212 9.78 -9.28 -10.06
C LEU A 212 8.75 -9.08 -11.18
N ILE A 213 8.83 -7.97 -11.92
CA ILE A 213 7.99 -7.78 -13.11
C ILE A 213 8.29 -8.87 -14.13
N LYS A 214 9.57 -9.11 -14.47
CA LYS A 214 9.97 -10.15 -15.43
C LYS A 214 9.49 -11.55 -15.02
N GLU A 215 9.54 -11.86 -13.72
CA GLU A 215 9.06 -13.14 -13.17
C GLU A 215 7.55 -13.31 -13.25
N ASN A 216 6.80 -12.19 -13.11
CA ASN A 216 5.34 -12.18 -13.05
C ASN A 216 4.66 -11.77 -14.37
N PHE A 217 5.41 -11.57 -15.45
CA PHE A 217 4.88 -11.12 -16.73
C PHE A 217 5.47 -11.92 -17.90
N ASN A 218 4.69 -12.81 -18.44
CA ASN A 218 5.06 -13.64 -19.57
C ASN A 218 4.33 -13.23 -20.87
N LYS A 219 4.68 -13.86 -22.00
CA LYS A 219 4.05 -13.57 -23.31
C LYS A 219 2.54 -13.80 -23.35
N PHE A 220 2.00 -14.67 -22.52
CA PHE A 220 0.54 -14.89 -22.45
C PHE A 220 -0.13 -13.70 -21.74
N GLU A 221 0.42 -13.27 -20.61
CA GLU A 221 -0.04 -12.08 -19.89
C GLU A 221 0.07 -10.82 -20.76
N GLU A 222 1.17 -10.65 -21.51
CA GLU A 222 1.34 -9.55 -22.45
C GLU A 222 0.21 -9.53 -23.47
N LYS A 223 -0.06 -10.63 -24.17
CA LYS A 223 -1.12 -10.70 -25.18
C LYS A 223 -2.49 -10.40 -24.61
N LYS A 224 -2.81 -10.96 -23.43
CA LYS A 224 -4.09 -10.74 -22.74
C LYS A 224 -4.30 -9.27 -22.38
N LEU A 225 -3.30 -8.65 -21.74
CA LEU A 225 -3.38 -7.26 -21.31
C LEU A 225 -3.33 -6.28 -22.49
N PHE A 226 -2.55 -6.61 -23.51
CA PHE A 226 -2.50 -5.80 -24.73
C PHE A 226 -3.84 -5.79 -25.46
N LYS A 227 -4.51 -6.94 -25.59
CA LYS A 227 -5.87 -7.01 -26.11
C LYS A 227 -6.83 -6.15 -25.28
N LYS A 228 -6.81 -6.30 -23.95
CA LYS A 228 -7.62 -5.47 -23.05
C LYS A 228 -7.34 -3.98 -23.21
N TYR A 229 -6.08 -3.58 -23.42
CA TYR A 229 -5.69 -2.19 -23.70
C TYR A 229 -6.31 -1.66 -24.99
N LEU A 230 -6.31 -2.47 -26.07
CA LEU A 230 -6.90 -2.07 -27.34
C LEU A 230 -8.42 -1.89 -27.25
N ASP A 231 -9.11 -2.80 -26.54
CA ASP A 231 -10.56 -2.83 -26.39
C ASP A 231 -11.09 -1.82 -25.35
N GLU A 232 -10.22 -1.23 -24.52
CA GLU A 232 -10.62 -0.32 -23.44
C GLU A 232 -10.96 1.09 -23.97
N SER A 233 -12.17 1.53 -23.69
CA SER A 233 -12.67 2.86 -24.07
C SER A 233 -12.52 3.92 -22.97
N ASP A 234 -12.43 3.53 -21.67
CA ASP A 234 -12.20 4.45 -20.57
C ASP A 234 -10.74 4.94 -20.58
N PRO A 235 -10.48 6.24 -20.78
CA PRO A 235 -9.11 6.77 -20.88
C PRO A 235 -8.26 6.51 -19.63
N HIS A 236 -8.88 6.50 -18.45
CA HIS A 236 -8.17 6.25 -17.19
C HIS A 236 -7.76 4.79 -17.06
N LYS A 237 -8.65 3.85 -17.35
CA LYS A 237 -8.34 2.42 -17.37
C LYS A 237 -7.30 2.10 -18.45
N LYS A 238 -7.42 2.70 -19.61
CA LYS A 238 -6.46 2.57 -20.72
C LYS A 238 -5.07 3.05 -20.30
N TYR A 239 -4.97 4.18 -19.60
CA TYR A 239 -3.71 4.68 -19.05
C TYR A 239 -3.09 3.70 -18.03
N ILE A 240 -3.88 3.10 -17.15
CA ILE A 240 -3.42 2.09 -16.20
C ILE A 240 -2.88 0.85 -16.91
N LEU A 241 -3.59 0.36 -17.94
CA LEU A 241 -3.13 -0.78 -18.73
C LEU A 241 -1.82 -0.47 -19.48
N ALA A 242 -1.69 0.75 -20.04
CA ALA A 242 -0.43 1.21 -20.60
C ALA A 242 0.70 1.22 -19.58
N TYR A 243 0.46 1.75 -18.38
CA TYR A 243 1.43 1.71 -17.28
C TYR A 243 1.92 0.28 -16.96
N VAL A 244 1.00 -0.69 -16.87
CA VAL A 244 1.34 -2.10 -16.59
C VAL A 244 2.21 -2.68 -17.70
N LEU A 245 1.84 -2.45 -18.96
CA LEU A 245 2.54 -2.96 -20.14
C LEU A 245 3.92 -2.32 -20.31
N LEU A 246 4.03 -1.00 -20.22
CA LEU A 246 5.31 -0.26 -20.32
C LEU A 246 6.27 -0.64 -19.19
N SER A 247 5.78 -0.76 -17.96
CA SER A 247 6.60 -1.20 -16.83
C SER A 247 7.16 -2.62 -17.04
N ALA A 248 6.45 -3.45 -17.80
CA ALA A 248 6.90 -4.80 -18.18
C ALA A 248 7.83 -4.83 -19.42
N GLY A 249 8.15 -3.65 -19.98
CA GLY A 249 9.07 -3.50 -21.12
C GLY A 249 8.42 -3.71 -22.49
N VAL A 250 7.09 -3.60 -22.58
CA VAL A 250 6.41 -3.54 -23.87
C VAL A 250 6.76 -2.20 -24.54
N ASP A 251 7.09 -2.25 -25.82
CA ASP A 251 7.49 -1.07 -26.58
C ASP A 251 6.34 -0.05 -26.67
N GLU A 252 6.62 1.21 -26.35
CA GLU A 252 5.67 2.32 -26.40
C GLU A 252 5.14 2.54 -27.82
N ALA A 253 5.98 2.40 -28.85
CA ALA A 253 5.57 2.50 -30.25
C ALA A 253 4.49 1.46 -30.61
N LYS A 254 4.53 0.27 -30.02
CA LYS A 254 3.50 -0.76 -30.19
C LYS A 254 2.13 -0.33 -29.63
N LEU A 255 2.12 0.43 -28.52
CA LEU A 255 0.88 0.95 -27.92
C LEU A 255 0.29 2.08 -28.74
N ILE A 256 1.12 3.01 -29.25
CA ILE A 256 0.70 4.18 -30.03
C ILE A 256 0.17 3.76 -31.39
N ASN A 257 0.92 2.95 -32.14
CA ASN A 257 0.58 2.55 -33.50
C ASN A 257 -0.73 1.75 -33.57
N ASN A 258 -0.99 0.90 -32.57
CA ASN A 258 -2.22 0.10 -32.57
C ASN A 258 -3.44 0.88 -32.04
N SER A 259 -3.26 1.93 -31.24
CA SER A 259 -4.37 2.81 -30.82
C SER A 259 -4.88 3.69 -31.97
N GLN A 260 -4.03 4.04 -32.95
CA GLN A 260 -4.43 4.79 -34.16
C GLN A 260 -5.19 3.96 -35.19
N VAL A 261 -4.95 2.64 -35.21
CA VAL A 261 -5.69 1.73 -36.13
C VAL A 261 -7.13 1.53 -35.66
N SER A 262 -7.36 1.46 -34.34
CA SER A 262 -8.72 1.32 -33.79
C SER A 262 -9.60 2.57 -33.95
N ALA A 263 -9.00 3.74 -34.21
CA ALA A 263 -9.73 4.99 -34.46
C ALA A 263 -10.13 5.20 -35.95
N LYS A 264 -9.74 4.26 -36.83
CA LYS A 264 -10.01 4.33 -38.30
C LYS A 264 -10.98 3.25 -38.80
N ILE A 265 -11.54 2.45 -37.90
CA ILE A 265 -12.62 1.49 -38.20
C ILE A 265 -13.88 1.93 -37.46
#